data_64d94b18b6d8b004a73dc0e0d513810b
#
_entry.id   64d94b18b6d8b004a73dc0e0d513810b
#
_cell.length_a   1.000
_cell.length_b   1.000
_cell.length_c   1.000
_cell.angle_alpha   90.00
_cell.angle_beta   90.00
_cell.angle_gamma   90.00
#
_symmetry.space_group_name_H-M   'P 1'
#
loop_
_entity.id
_entity.type
_entity.pdbx_description
1 polymer ?
#
loop_
_entity_poly.entity_id
_entity_poly.type
_entity_poly.pdbx_seq_one_letter_code
_entity_poly.pdbx_strand_id
1 'polypeptide(L)'
;PAILNKCRDLEKRGYNIEYLRCTSDGIIDIEDLRRKIKDDTLLISVMLVNNEIGTIQPLMQVSAVASEYGIPVHTDAVAAFGHIDIDVHKLGVSMLSVSAHKICGPKGVGFLYTDRELEPLIYGGGQEKNMRSGTENVPGIAGLGVAAKEMYTDHSAKMEYLTGLKDYLILRASEMEGVTVNSLKGAEGAPQIVSLSFEG
;
A
#
# COMPACT_ATOMS: atom_id res chain seq x y z
N PRO A 1 -8.61 -7.91 -3.51
CA PRO A 1 -9.95 -8.24 -2.95
C PRO A 1 -10.40 -7.24 -1.89
N ALA A 2 -9.53 -6.81 -0.94
CA ALA A 2 -9.91 -5.95 0.18
C ALA A 2 -10.57 -4.64 -0.29
N ILE A 3 -9.95 -3.91 -1.19
CA ILE A 3 -10.50 -2.66 -1.73
C ILE A 3 -11.65 -2.94 -2.72
N LEU A 4 -11.47 -3.86 -3.70
CA LEU A 4 -12.47 -4.12 -4.72
C LEU A 4 -13.81 -4.58 -4.16
N ASN A 5 -13.82 -5.42 -3.11
CA ASN A 5 -15.07 -5.85 -2.48
C ASN A 5 -15.77 -4.67 -1.78
N LYS A 6 -15.00 -3.75 -1.19
CA LYS A 6 -15.56 -2.53 -0.59
C LYS A 6 -16.09 -1.57 -1.65
N CYS A 7 -15.39 -1.41 -2.77
CA CYS A 7 -15.88 -0.63 -3.91
C CYS A 7 -17.24 -1.15 -4.39
N ARG A 8 -17.37 -2.48 -4.60
CA ARG A 8 -18.64 -3.10 -5.00
C ARG A 8 -19.78 -2.87 -4.00
N ASP A 9 -19.48 -2.85 -2.69
CA ASP A 9 -20.47 -2.51 -1.66
C ASP A 9 -20.89 -1.04 -1.76
N LEU A 10 -19.93 -0.13 -1.96
CA LEU A 10 -20.21 1.30 -2.15
C LEU A 10 -21.02 1.57 -3.41
N GLU A 11 -20.71 0.91 -4.53
CA GLU A 11 -21.52 0.99 -5.77
C GLU A 11 -22.98 0.61 -5.52
N LYS A 12 -23.25 -0.47 -4.77
CA LYS A 12 -24.61 -0.87 -4.39
C LYS A 12 -25.31 0.15 -3.51
N ARG A 13 -24.56 0.99 -2.82
CA ARG A 13 -25.06 2.08 -1.97
C ARG A 13 -25.20 3.42 -2.72
N GLY A 14 -24.96 3.43 -4.04
CA GLY A 14 -25.14 4.57 -4.92
C GLY A 14 -23.92 5.45 -5.10
N TYR A 15 -22.75 5.05 -4.60
CA TYR A 15 -21.50 5.77 -4.85
C TYR A 15 -20.96 5.44 -6.25
N ASN A 16 -20.45 6.46 -6.94
CA ASN A 16 -19.75 6.26 -8.22
C ASN A 16 -18.29 5.87 -7.96
N ILE A 17 -17.86 4.73 -8.51
CA ILE A 17 -16.50 4.24 -8.37
C ILE A 17 -15.82 4.25 -9.73
N GLU A 18 -14.69 4.94 -9.80
CA GLU A 18 -13.83 4.96 -10.98
C GLU A 18 -12.57 4.12 -10.72
N TYR A 19 -12.30 3.18 -11.63
CA TYR A 19 -11.10 2.34 -11.55
C TYR A 19 -10.03 2.89 -12.49
N LEU A 20 -8.84 3.16 -11.94
CA LEU A 20 -7.70 3.68 -12.71
C LEU A 20 -7.11 2.59 -13.60
N ARG A 21 -6.68 2.97 -14.80
CA ARG A 21 -5.89 2.10 -15.68
C ARG A 21 -4.47 1.98 -15.14
N CYS A 22 -3.86 0.84 -15.46
CA CYS A 22 -2.43 0.59 -15.22
C CYS A 22 -1.73 0.31 -16.54
N THR A 23 -0.42 0.57 -16.57
CA THR A 23 0.48 0.10 -17.63
C THR A 23 0.65 -1.42 -17.57
N SER A 24 1.40 -1.99 -18.53
CA SER A 24 1.82 -3.41 -18.52
C SER A 24 2.60 -3.79 -17.27
N ASP A 25 3.31 -2.84 -16.68
CA ASP A 25 4.13 -3.02 -15.47
C ASP A 25 3.32 -2.84 -14.17
N GLY A 26 2.01 -2.62 -14.30
CA GLY A 26 1.11 -2.42 -13.17
C GLY A 26 1.21 -1.05 -12.50
N ILE A 27 1.85 -0.07 -13.15
CA ILE A 27 1.92 1.33 -12.68
C ILE A 27 0.65 2.05 -13.11
N ILE A 28 0.00 2.80 -12.20
CA ILE A 28 -1.21 3.57 -12.53
C ILE A 28 -0.90 4.67 -13.55
N ASP A 29 -1.86 4.91 -14.45
CA ASP A 29 -1.82 5.99 -15.44
C ASP A 29 -2.28 7.30 -14.80
N ILE A 30 -1.36 8.24 -14.60
CA ILE A 30 -1.62 9.56 -13.99
C ILE A 30 -2.55 10.41 -14.88
N GLU A 31 -2.47 10.27 -16.20
CA GLU A 31 -3.37 10.98 -17.10
C GLU A 31 -4.80 10.41 -17.04
N ASP A 32 -4.92 9.10 -16.79
CA ASP A 32 -6.22 8.50 -16.54
C ASP A 32 -6.82 8.98 -15.22
N LEU A 33 -5.99 9.15 -14.17
CA LEU A 33 -6.41 9.77 -12.92
C LEU A 33 -6.96 11.19 -13.14
N ARG A 34 -6.23 12.06 -13.85
CA ARG A 34 -6.67 13.42 -14.15
C ARG A 34 -8.01 13.47 -14.88
N ARG A 35 -8.23 12.57 -15.83
CA ARG A 35 -9.48 12.48 -16.60
C ARG A 35 -10.68 12.01 -15.77
N LYS A 36 -10.43 11.23 -14.71
CA LYS A 36 -11.49 10.62 -13.89
C LYS A 36 -11.87 11.40 -12.65
N ILE A 37 -11.06 12.38 -12.25
CA ILE A 37 -11.42 13.29 -11.18
C ILE A 37 -12.63 14.12 -11.59
N LYS A 38 -13.59 14.26 -10.67
CA LYS A 38 -14.82 15.03 -10.79
C LYS A 38 -14.96 15.96 -9.58
N ASP A 39 -15.83 16.94 -9.66
CA ASP A 39 -16.09 17.89 -8.56
C ASP A 39 -16.61 17.21 -7.29
N ASP A 40 -17.24 16.03 -7.43
CA ASP A 40 -17.78 15.21 -6.35
C ASP A 40 -16.85 14.06 -5.93
N THR A 41 -15.60 14.03 -6.40
CA THR A 41 -14.62 13.01 -5.99
C THR A 41 -14.25 13.17 -4.52
N LEU A 42 -14.59 12.18 -3.70
CA LEU A 42 -14.40 12.21 -2.24
C LEU A 42 -13.05 11.70 -1.78
N LEU A 43 -12.47 10.74 -2.51
CA LEU A 43 -11.26 10.02 -2.08
C LEU A 43 -10.57 9.38 -3.27
N ILE A 44 -9.24 9.45 -3.28
CA ILE A 44 -8.40 8.63 -4.16
C ILE A 44 -7.72 7.57 -3.29
N SER A 45 -7.84 6.30 -3.68
CA SER A 45 -7.24 5.18 -2.94
C SER A 45 -6.35 4.36 -3.87
N VAL A 46 -5.05 4.33 -3.59
CA VAL A 46 -4.04 3.60 -4.37
C VAL A 46 -3.12 2.88 -3.41
N MET A 47 -2.86 1.58 -3.61
CA MET A 47 -1.86 0.86 -2.83
C MET A 47 -0.46 1.36 -3.15
N LEU A 48 0.44 1.42 -2.17
CA LEU A 48 1.82 1.89 -2.40
C LEU A 48 2.67 0.85 -3.11
N VAL A 49 2.56 -0.41 -2.71
CA VAL A 49 3.28 -1.55 -3.32
C VAL A 49 2.27 -2.63 -3.68
N ASN A 50 2.30 -3.08 -4.92
CA ASN A 50 1.48 -4.22 -5.32
C ASN A 50 2.00 -5.50 -4.66
N ASN A 51 1.14 -6.21 -3.95
CA ASN A 51 1.50 -7.37 -3.13
C ASN A 51 1.81 -8.64 -3.96
N GLU A 52 1.57 -8.64 -5.27
CA GLU A 52 1.79 -9.79 -6.14
C GLU A 52 3.01 -9.61 -7.05
N ILE A 53 3.11 -8.48 -7.74
CA ILE A 53 4.20 -8.21 -8.67
C ILE A 53 5.28 -7.29 -8.10
N GLY A 54 5.02 -6.64 -6.95
CA GLY A 54 5.98 -5.79 -6.26
C GLY A 54 6.16 -4.38 -6.83
N THR A 55 5.36 -3.99 -7.84
CA THR A 55 5.45 -2.64 -8.44
C THR A 55 5.15 -1.56 -7.40
N ILE A 56 6.01 -0.54 -7.32
CA ILE A 56 5.84 0.63 -6.45
C ILE A 56 5.07 1.70 -7.22
N GLN A 57 4.01 2.22 -6.62
CA GLN A 57 3.15 3.21 -7.26
C GLN A 57 3.68 4.64 -7.07
N PRO A 58 3.48 5.53 -8.04
CA PRO A 58 3.99 6.91 -8.01
C PRO A 58 3.11 7.82 -7.13
N LEU A 59 2.99 7.51 -5.82
CA LEU A 59 2.07 8.20 -4.92
C LEU A 59 2.32 9.71 -4.81
N MET A 60 3.56 10.18 -4.90
CA MET A 60 3.83 11.61 -4.92
C MET A 60 3.15 12.32 -6.09
N GLN A 61 3.13 11.69 -7.27
CA GLN A 61 2.43 12.24 -8.44
C GLN A 61 0.90 12.18 -8.26
N VAL A 62 0.39 11.07 -7.68
CA VAL A 62 -1.04 10.94 -7.34
C VAL A 62 -1.45 12.04 -6.37
N SER A 63 -0.69 12.23 -5.31
CA SER A 63 -0.99 13.25 -4.28
C SER A 63 -0.87 14.67 -4.81
N ALA A 64 0.08 14.93 -5.71
CA ALA A 64 0.21 16.23 -6.38
C ALA A 64 -1.05 16.54 -7.19
N VAL A 65 -1.52 15.58 -8.01
CA VAL A 65 -2.77 15.74 -8.77
C VAL A 65 -3.97 15.91 -7.83
N ALA A 66 -4.10 15.07 -6.80
CA ALA A 66 -5.19 15.14 -5.83
C ALA A 66 -5.25 16.49 -5.11
N SER A 67 -4.08 17.06 -4.78
CA SER A 67 -3.94 18.36 -4.10
C SER A 67 -4.48 19.52 -4.95
N GLU A 68 -4.35 19.46 -6.27
CA GLU A 68 -4.91 20.47 -7.19
C GLU A 68 -6.45 20.62 -7.01
N TYR A 69 -7.11 19.56 -6.55
CA TYR A 69 -8.57 19.48 -6.36
C TYR A 69 -8.98 19.38 -4.88
N GLY A 70 -8.03 19.43 -3.93
CA GLY A 70 -8.31 19.29 -2.51
C GLY A 70 -8.80 17.90 -2.08
N ILE A 71 -8.52 16.86 -2.88
CA ILE A 71 -9.00 15.49 -2.65
C ILE A 71 -8.01 14.75 -1.74
N PRO A 72 -8.49 14.10 -0.65
CA PRO A 72 -7.62 13.26 0.19
C PRO A 72 -7.16 12.00 -0.53
N VAL A 73 -5.92 11.58 -0.22
CA VAL A 73 -5.35 10.34 -0.74
C VAL A 73 -5.19 9.32 0.38
N HIS A 74 -5.75 8.14 0.18
CA HIS A 74 -5.49 6.95 0.98
C HIS A 74 -4.52 6.02 0.27
N THR A 75 -3.59 5.44 1.01
CA THR A 75 -2.74 4.37 0.51
C THR A 75 -2.80 3.12 1.38
N ASP A 76 -2.92 1.96 0.75
CA ASP A 76 -2.63 0.67 1.37
C ASP A 76 -1.12 0.45 1.31
N ALA A 77 -0.46 0.55 2.47
CA ALA A 77 0.98 0.36 2.62
C ALA A 77 1.32 -1.00 3.27
N VAL A 78 0.38 -1.94 3.32
CA VAL A 78 0.58 -3.24 3.98
C VAL A 78 1.77 -4.01 3.39
N ALA A 79 1.96 -3.97 2.07
CA ALA A 79 3.11 -4.60 1.42
C ALA A 79 4.35 -3.70 1.35
N ALA A 80 4.23 -2.42 1.72
CA ALA A 80 5.30 -1.43 1.65
C ALA A 80 6.01 -1.21 2.97
N PHE A 81 5.24 -1.16 4.08
CA PHE A 81 5.74 -0.81 5.40
C PHE A 81 6.84 -1.77 5.85
N GLY A 82 7.97 -1.21 6.26
CA GLY A 82 9.17 -1.95 6.66
C GLY A 82 10.06 -2.45 5.50
N HIS A 83 9.63 -2.30 4.22
CA HIS A 83 10.39 -2.77 3.05
C HIS A 83 10.81 -1.65 2.10
N ILE A 84 10.18 -0.50 2.19
CA ILE A 84 10.61 0.73 1.52
C ILE A 84 10.49 1.89 2.51
N ASP A 85 11.19 2.98 2.23
CA ASP A 85 11.07 4.20 3.04
C ASP A 85 9.68 4.84 2.83
N ILE A 86 9.01 5.14 3.94
CA ILE A 86 7.70 5.78 3.95
C ILE A 86 7.76 7.05 4.79
N ASP A 87 7.55 8.18 4.13
CA ASP A 87 7.33 9.47 4.75
C ASP A 87 5.98 10.00 4.25
N VAL A 88 4.99 10.00 5.13
CA VAL A 88 3.61 10.38 4.78
C VAL A 88 3.51 11.82 4.28
N HIS A 89 4.38 12.71 4.77
CA HIS A 89 4.41 14.11 4.34
C HIS A 89 5.01 14.25 2.93
N LYS A 90 6.09 13.52 2.64
CA LYS A 90 6.69 13.50 1.29
C LYS A 90 5.76 12.84 0.28
N LEU A 91 5.09 11.76 0.68
CA LEU A 91 4.10 11.09 -0.17
C LEU A 91 2.84 11.95 -0.38
N GLY A 92 2.56 12.90 0.52
CA GLY A 92 1.38 13.74 0.46
C GLY A 92 0.07 12.98 0.70
N VAL A 93 0.12 11.86 1.41
CA VAL A 93 -1.07 11.04 1.68
C VAL A 93 -1.77 11.48 2.97
N SER A 94 -3.09 11.49 2.93
CA SER A 94 -3.94 11.81 4.07
C SER A 94 -4.20 10.61 4.99
N MET A 95 -4.15 9.40 4.42
CA MET A 95 -4.41 8.16 5.15
C MET A 95 -3.49 7.05 4.66
N LEU A 96 -3.02 6.20 5.61
CA LEU A 96 -2.15 5.08 5.29
C LEU A 96 -2.50 3.88 6.16
N SER A 97 -2.78 2.73 5.53
CA SER A 97 -3.10 1.46 6.21
C SER A 97 -1.89 0.55 6.29
N VAL A 98 -1.67 -0.05 7.47
CA VAL A 98 -0.58 -1.02 7.73
C VAL A 98 -1.12 -2.24 8.47
N SER A 99 -0.52 -3.40 8.22
CA SER A 99 -0.77 -4.65 8.96
C SER A 99 0.52 -5.25 9.51
N ALA A 100 0.52 -5.61 10.79
CA ALA A 100 1.70 -6.11 11.49
C ALA A 100 2.28 -7.41 10.91
N HIS A 101 1.41 -8.32 10.43
CA HIS A 101 1.82 -9.65 9.96
C HIS A 101 2.73 -9.63 8.73
N LYS A 102 2.85 -8.52 8.02
CA LYS A 102 3.74 -8.36 6.86
C LYS A 102 5.18 -8.00 7.25
N ILE A 103 5.37 -7.60 8.50
CA ILE A 103 6.68 -7.29 9.09
C ILE A 103 7.02 -8.21 10.26
N CYS A 104 6.58 -9.48 10.20
CA CYS A 104 6.76 -10.48 11.26
C CYS A 104 6.11 -10.13 12.61
N GLY A 105 5.19 -9.18 12.63
CA GLY A 105 4.38 -8.83 13.81
C GLY A 105 3.16 -9.73 13.99
N PRO A 106 2.39 -9.55 15.08
CA PRO A 106 1.21 -10.36 15.37
C PRO A 106 0.12 -10.23 14.30
N LYS A 107 -0.59 -11.33 14.02
CA LYS A 107 -1.81 -11.31 13.20
C LYS A 107 -2.95 -10.60 13.92
N GLY A 108 -3.86 -10.00 13.16
CA GLY A 108 -5.04 -9.32 13.72
C GLY A 108 -4.75 -7.93 14.28
N VAL A 109 -3.57 -7.38 14.02
CA VAL A 109 -3.14 -6.04 14.43
C VAL A 109 -2.64 -5.25 13.24
N GLY A 110 -2.96 -3.98 13.21
CA GLY A 110 -2.52 -3.01 12.23
C GLY A 110 -2.82 -1.61 12.73
N PHE A 111 -2.51 -0.60 11.93
CA PHE A 111 -2.90 0.77 12.21
C PHE A 111 -3.34 1.50 10.95
N LEU A 112 -4.11 2.55 11.14
CA LEU A 112 -4.43 3.56 10.15
C LEU A 112 -3.79 4.88 10.62
N TYR A 113 -2.86 5.41 9.81
CA TYR A 113 -2.48 6.83 9.93
C TYR A 113 -3.56 7.67 9.26
N THR A 114 -3.94 8.77 9.89
CA THR A 114 -4.81 9.77 9.28
C THR A 114 -4.45 11.18 9.76
N ASP A 115 -4.51 12.17 8.86
CA ASP A 115 -4.33 13.59 9.13
C ASP A 115 -5.65 14.31 9.44
N ARG A 116 -6.77 13.56 9.48
CA ARG A 116 -8.13 14.09 9.64
C ARG A 116 -8.97 13.23 10.57
N GLU A 117 -10.03 13.80 11.11
CA GLU A 117 -11.05 13.05 11.82
C GLU A 117 -11.86 12.21 10.86
N LEU A 118 -12.18 10.99 11.29
CA LEU A 118 -13.02 10.06 10.55
C LEU A 118 -14.27 9.72 11.37
N GLU A 119 -15.40 9.65 10.68
CA GLU A 119 -16.64 9.16 11.29
C GLU A 119 -16.48 7.69 11.73
N PRO A 120 -16.78 7.36 12.99
CA PRO A 120 -16.62 6.01 13.48
C PRO A 120 -17.61 5.05 12.82
N LEU A 121 -17.13 3.88 12.42
CA LEU A 121 -18.00 2.75 12.02
C LEU A 121 -18.37 1.86 13.22
N ILE A 122 -17.59 1.93 14.31
CA ILE A 122 -17.79 1.16 15.54
C ILE A 122 -17.88 2.14 16.70
N TYR A 123 -19.07 2.24 17.27
CA TYR A 123 -19.37 3.13 18.41
C TYR A 123 -19.17 2.39 19.73
N GLY A 124 -18.88 3.12 20.82
CA GLY A 124 -18.71 2.58 22.16
C GLY A 124 -18.01 3.52 23.12
N GLY A 125 -16.97 3.06 23.78
CA GLY A 125 -16.28 3.77 24.87
C GLY A 125 -15.31 4.90 24.46
N GLY A 126 -15.27 5.29 23.19
CA GLY A 126 -14.50 6.44 22.72
C GLY A 126 -13.00 6.20 22.53
N GLN A 127 -12.56 4.95 22.45
CA GLN A 127 -11.17 4.60 22.17
C GLN A 127 -10.73 5.13 20.81
N GLU A 128 -9.41 5.20 20.58
CA GLU A 128 -8.81 5.73 19.35
C GLU A 128 -9.39 7.12 18.99
N LYS A 129 -9.46 8.02 19.95
CA LYS A 129 -9.99 9.41 19.79
C LYS A 129 -11.42 9.44 19.23
N ASN A 130 -12.28 8.54 19.66
CA ASN A 130 -13.65 8.32 19.15
C ASN A 130 -13.75 7.81 17.71
N MET A 131 -12.68 7.53 17.01
CA MET A 131 -12.71 7.05 15.62
C MET A 131 -12.95 5.53 15.53
N ARG A 132 -12.55 4.77 16.57
CA ARG A 132 -12.75 3.33 16.60
C ARG A 132 -12.86 2.82 18.04
N SER A 133 -14.06 2.59 18.50
CA SER A 133 -14.31 2.11 19.85
C SER A 133 -13.99 0.63 20.04
N GLY A 134 -13.77 0.24 21.30
CA GLY A 134 -13.39 -1.10 21.74
C GLY A 134 -12.02 -1.07 22.44
N THR A 135 -11.89 -1.85 23.52
CA THR A 135 -10.62 -1.94 24.27
C THR A 135 -9.45 -2.28 23.35
N GLU A 136 -8.38 -1.54 23.47
CA GLU A 136 -7.19 -1.68 22.66
C GLU A 136 -6.51 -3.04 22.91
N ASN A 137 -6.07 -3.68 21.83
CA ASN A 137 -5.26 -4.90 21.89
C ASN A 137 -3.81 -4.56 22.25
N VAL A 138 -3.59 -4.13 23.50
CA VAL A 138 -2.26 -3.67 23.96
C VAL A 138 -1.14 -4.67 23.69
N PRO A 139 -1.28 -5.99 23.95
CA PRO A 139 -0.22 -6.96 23.61
C PRO A 139 0.10 -7.00 22.11
N GLY A 140 -0.92 -6.96 21.27
CA GLY A 140 -0.74 -6.95 19.81
C GLY A 140 -0.09 -5.66 19.32
N ILE A 141 -0.49 -4.51 19.87
CA ILE A 141 0.10 -3.20 19.54
C ILE A 141 1.57 -3.15 19.96
N ALA A 142 1.90 -3.64 21.16
CA ALA A 142 3.28 -3.74 21.62
C ALA A 142 4.12 -4.65 20.68
N GLY A 143 3.56 -5.80 20.28
CA GLY A 143 4.21 -6.70 19.32
C GLY A 143 4.44 -6.06 17.94
N LEU A 144 3.48 -5.27 17.44
CA LEU A 144 3.66 -4.47 16.22
C LEU A 144 4.81 -3.46 16.39
N GLY A 145 4.88 -2.77 17.55
CA GLY A 145 5.96 -1.81 17.83
C GLY A 145 7.34 -2.47 17.82
N VAL A 146 7.48 -3.65 18.42
CA VAL A 146 8.73 -4.44 18.38
C VAL A 146 9.08 -4.82 16.94
N ALA A 147 8.13 -5.38 16.19
CA ALA A 147 8.34 -5.78 14.80
C ALA A 147 8.77 -4.60 13.91
N ALA A 148 8.12 -3.44 14.07
CA ALA A 148 8.48 -2.23 13.35
C ALA A 148 9.90 -1.78 13.70
N LYS A 149 10.26 -1.75 14.98
CA LYS A 149 11.61 -1.41 15.44
C LYS A 149 12.66 -2.33 14.80
N GLU A 150 12.43 -3.64 14.84
CA GLU A 150 13.35 -4.62 14.24
C GLU A 150 13.50 -4.43 12.73
N MET A 151 12.40 -4.17 12.01
CA MET A 151 12.45 -3.94 10.56
C MET A 151 13.27 -2.70 10.20
N TYR A 152 13.11 -1.60 10.96
CA TYR A 152 13.83 -0.34 10.70
C TYR A 152 15.25 -0.29 11.31
N THR A 153 15.64 -1.26 12.15
CA THR A 153 17.03 -1.41 12.58
C THR A 153 17.87 -1.90 11.41
N ASP A 154 18.95 -1.20 11.08
CA ASP A 154 19.80 -1.48 9.91
C ASP A 154 19.02 -1.63 8.58
N HIS A 155 17.94 -0.86 8.43
CA HIS A 155 16.99 -0.96 7.32
C HIS A 155 17.67 -0.93 5.95
N SER A 156 18.55 0.05 5.71
CA SER A 156 19.23 0.18 4.42
C SER A 156 20.02 -1.07 4.04
N ALA A 157 20.79 -1.65 4.98
CA ALA A 157 21.57 -2.87 4.73
C ALA A 157 20.66 -4.08 4.45
N LYS A 158 19.55 -4.20 5.16
CA LYS A 158 18.56 -5.27 4.91
C LYS A 158 17.92 -5.12 3.54
N MET A 159 17.56 -3.91 3.14
CA MET A 159 16.93 -3.66 1.84
C MET A 159 17.92 -3.85 0.69
N GLU A 160 19.18 -3.45 0.85
CA GLU A 160 20.24 -3.73 -0.11
C GLU A 160 20.45 -5.24 -0.31
N TYR A 161 20.49 -6.01 0.79
CA TYR A 161 20.61 -7.46 0.73
C TYR A 161 19.42 -8.11 0.01
N LEU A 162 18.18 -7.71 0.35
CA LEU A 162 16.96 -8.23 -0.30
C LEU A 162 16.92 -7.87 -1.79
N THR A 163 17.31 -6.65 -2.15
CA THR A 163 17.39 -6.20 -3.54
C THR A 163 18.40 -7.05 -4.32
N GLY A 164 19.57 -7.31 -3.74
CA GLY A 164 20.58 -8.18 -4.35
C GLY A 164 20.07 -9.60 -4.59
N LEU A 165 19.35 -10.18 -3.62
CA LEU A 165 18.71 -11.51 -3.79
C LEU A 165 17.64 -11.50 -4.87
N LYS A 166 16.79 -10.47 -4.89
CA LYS A 166 15.76 -10.28 -5.93
C LYS A 166 16.38 -10.19 -7.31
N ASP A 167 17.38 -9.33 -7.49
CA ASP A 167 18.00 -9.09 -8.79
C ASP A 167 18.72 -10.35 -9.28
N TYR A 168 19.37 -11.10 -8.38
CA TYR A 168 19.98 -12.39 -8.69
C TYR A 168 18.91 -13.43 -9.13
N LEU A 169 17.79 -13.53 -8.39
CA LEU A 169 16.71 -14.44 -8.75
C LEU A 169 16.12 -14.08 -10.13
N ILE A 170 15.85 -12.80 -10.38
CA ILE A 170 15.34 -12.33 -11.68
C ILE A 170 16.33 -12.64 -12.80
N LEU A 171 17.63 -12.41 -12.58
CA LEU A 171 18.67 -12.74 -13.56
C LEU A 171 18.63 -14.22 -13.94
N ARG A 172 18.65 -15.11 -12.92
CA ARG A 172 18.63 -16.57 -13.14
C ARG A 172 17.32 -17.05 -13.78
N ALA A 173 16.17 -16.50 -13.36
CA ALA A 173 14.88 -16.85 -13.94
C ALA A 173 14.77 -16.42 -15.41
N SER A 174 15.35 -15.27 -15.77
CA SER A 174 15.33 -14.75 -17.15
C SER A 174 16.16 -15.59 -18.14
N GLU A 175 17.05 -16.47 -17.65
CA GLU A 175 17.84 -17.41 -18.45
C GLU A 175 17.07 -18.72 -18.74
N MET A 176 15.94 -18.94 -18.09
CA MET A 176 15.16 -20.18 -18.20
C MET A 176 14.13 -20.05 -19.35
N GLU A 177 14.07 -21.05 -20.21
CA GLU A 177 13.04 -21.15 -21.25
C GLU A 177 11.65 -21.35 -20.61
N GLY A 178 10.62 -20.68 -21.14
CA GLY A 178 9.24 -20.74 -20.63
C GLY A 178 9.02 -19.98 -19.31
N VAL A 179 9.95 -19.12 -18.90
CA VAL A 179 9.81 -18.30 -17.70
C VAL A 179 9.66 -16.82 -18.06
N THR A 180 8.60 -16.21 -17.56
CA THR A 180 8.36 -14.76 -17.69
C THR A 180 8.49 -14.10 -16.32
N VAL A 181 9.28 -13.04 -16.23
CA VAL A 181 9.42 -12.21 -15.02
C VAL A 181 8.41 -11.08 -15.08
N ASN A 182 7.50 -11.02 -14.08
CA ASN A 182 6.46 -10.00 -14.00
C ASN A 182 6.84 -8.83 -13.07
N SER A 183 7.90 -8.97 -12.29
CA SER A 183 8.35 -7.95 -11.33
C SER A 183 9.35 -6.98 -11.95
N LEU A 184 9.24 -5.72 -11.59
CA LEU A 184 10.23 -4.69 -11.92
C LEU A 184 11.51 -4.84 -11.10
N LYS A 185 12.66 -4.45 -11.68
CA LYS A 185 13.97 -4.41 -11.05
C LYS A 185 14.23 -3.06 -10.38
N GLY A 186 15.25 -3.02 -9.52
CA GLY A 186 15.75 -1.77 -8.93
C GLY A 186 14.70 -1.02 -8.12
N ALA A 187 14.73 0.31 -8.19
CA ALA A 187 13.92 1.21 -7.37
C ALA A 187 12.42 1.21 -7.67
N GLU A 188 12.00 0.66 -8.80
CA GLU A 188 10.58 0.58 -9.20
C GLU A 188 9.88 -0.66 -8.66
N GLY A 189 10.65 -1.62 -8.12
CA GLY A 189 10.15 -2.86 -7.58
C GLY A 189 10.52 -3.08 -6.12
N ALA A 190 9.52 -3.35 -5.27
CA ALA A 190 9.74 -3.65 -3.85
C ALA A 190 10.70 -4.83 -3.68
N PRO A 191 11.68 -4.76 -2.76
CA PRO A 191 12.80 -5.71 -2.70
C PRO A 191 12.39 -7.13 -2.30
N GLN A 192 11.31 -7.29 -1.55
CA GLN A 192 10.86 -8.57 -1.01
C GLN A 192 9.90 -9.35 -1.94
N ILE A 193 9.54 -8.81 -3.11
CA ILE A 193 8.53 -9.41 -4.00
C ILE A 193 9.12 -9.73 -5.36
N VAL A 194 9.00 -10.99 -5.78
CA VAL A 194 9.26 -11.47 -7.15
C VAL A 194 8.08 -12.29 -7.62
N SER A 195 7.59 -11.99 -8.81
CA SER A 195 6.53 -12.73 -9.50
C SER A 195 7.07 -13.31 -10.79
N LEU A 196 6.92 -14.61 -10.93
CA LEU A 196 7.35 -15.38 -12.09
C LEU A 196 6.16 -16.17 -12.65
N SER A 197 6.02 -16.22 -13.96
CA SER A 197 5.09 -17.10 -14.66
C SER A 197 5.88 -18.20 -15.37
N PHE A 198 5.37 -19.41 -15.31
CA PHE A 198 5.93 -20.59 -15.98
C PHE A 198 4.95 -21.08 -17.04
N GLU A 199 5.43 -21.35 -18.24
CA GLU A 199 4.67 -22.02 -19.28
C GLU A 199 4.62 -23.54 -18.97
N GLY A 200 3.41 -24.12 -18.89
CA GLY A 200 3.22 -25.54 -18.60
C GLY A 200 1.76 -25.98 -18.68
#